data_fdcd66a30b607f2562cc574cb691bf79
#
_entry.id   fdcd66a30b607f2562cc574cb691bf79
#
_cell.length_a   1.000
_cell.length_b   1.000
_cell.length_c   1.000
_cell.angle_alpha   90.00
_cell.angle_beta   90.00
_cell.angle_gamma   90.00
#
_symmetry.space_group_name_H-M   'P 1'
#
loop_
_entity.id
_entity.type
_entity.pdbx_description
1 polymer ?
#
loop_
_entity_poly.entity_id
_entity_poly.type
_entity_poly.pdbx_seq_one_letter_code
_entity_poly.pdbx_strand_id
1 'polypeptide(L)'
;MSQESVELVRSAVEAYNAGPEAYLAFMAEDIEVRPDASVFPEAKPFRGRDEFRRFLAEIDEGWEGGDKLGIIREVFAVGDRVVTRTDWGGRGRASGIDLRSSLSAVFDIRDGQIIRIEFYFDHAEALEAAGLRE
;
A
#
# COMPACT_ATOMS: atom_id res chain seq x y z
N MET A 1 7.30 17.49 -7.04
CA MET A 1 8.69 17.38 -6.54
C MET A 1 8.87 16.08 -5.83
N SER A 2 9.99 15.41 -6.09
CA SER A 2 10.23 14.07 -5.56
C SER A 2 10.18 13.99 -4.04
N GLN A 3 10.78 14.97 -3.36
CA GLN A 3 10.79 14.94 -1.91
C GLN A 3 9.41 15.16 -1.30
N GLU A 4 8.61 16.02 -1.88
CA GLU A 4 7.24 16.22 -1.43
C GLU A 4 6.40 14.97 -1.63
N SER A 5 6.60 14.27 -2.74
CA SER A 5 5.91 13.02 -3.02
C SER A 5 6.32 11.93 -2.03
N VAL A 6 7.60 11.83 -1.72
CA VAL A 6 8.10 10.86 -0.73
C VAL A 6 7.48 11.15 0.64
N GLU A 7 7.44 12.42 1.06
CA GLU A 7 6.84 12.78 2.34
C GLU A 7 5.34 12.50 2.38
N LEU A 8 4.65 12.75 1.26
CA LEU A 8 3.22 12.44 1.16
C LEU A 8 2.96 10.95 1.37
N VAL A 9 3.72 10.10 0.69
CA VAL A 9 3.56 8.66 0.79
C VAL A 9 3.93 8.18 2.19
N ARG A 10 5.01 8.70 2.77
CA ARG A 10 5.39 8.34 4.13
C ARG A 10 4.27 8.67 5.12
N SER A 11 3.70 9.86 4.99
CA SER A 11 2.58 10.28 5.86
C SER A 11 1.37 9.38 5.67
N ALA A 12 1.06 9.00 4.44
CA ALA A 12 -0.07 8.12 4.15
C ALA A 12 0.12 6.74 4.79
N VAL A 13 1.30 6.15 4.63
CA VAL A 13 1.58 4.82 5.19
C VAL A 13 1.53 4.86 6.72
N GLU A 14 2.06 5.91 7.32
CA GLU A 14 1.97 6.09 8.77
C GLU A 14 0.53 6.26 9.22
N ALA A 15 -0.28 6.97 8.44
CA ALA A 15 -1.69 7.17 8.74
C ALA A 15 -2.50 5.87 8.70
N TYR A 16 -2.06 4.90 7.92
CA TYR A 16 -2.71 3.59 7.89
C TYR A 16 -2.73 2.94 9.28
N ASN A 17 -1.70 3.18 10.09
CA ASN A 17 -1.65 2.67 11.47
C ASN A 17 -2.75 3.26 12.34
N ALA A 18 -3.24 4.45 12.00
CA ALA A 18 -4.32 5.11 12.73
C ALA A 18 -5.71 4.65 12.26
N GLY A 19 -5.78 3.94 11.14
CA GLY A 19 -7.03 3.40 10.62
C GLY A 19 -7.23 3.67 9.14
N PRO A 20 -8.19 2.95 8.50
CA PRO A 20 -8.41 3.08 7.07
C PRO A 20 -8.81 4.48 6.63
N GLU A 21 -9.62 5.19 7.40
CA GLU A 21 -10.08 6.51 6.99
C GLU A 21 -8.94 7.53 6.93
N ALA A 22 -8.00 7.43 7.88
CA ALA A 22 -6.83 8.30 7.88
C ALA A 22 -5.97 8.06 6.64
N TYR A 23 -5.84 6.80 6.24
CA TYR A 23 -5.11 6.42 5.03
C TYR A 23 -5.81 6.92 3.77
N LEU A 24 -7.12 6.71 3.70
CA LEU A 24 -7.92 7.09 2.53
C LEU A 24 -7.97 8.60 2.32
N ALA A 25 -7.71 9.38 3.37
CA ALA A 25 -7.69 10.84 3.24
C ALA A 25 -6.60 11.34 2.29
N PHE A 26 -5.56 10.54 2.04
CA PHE A 26 -4.49 10.87 1.10
C PHE A 26 -4.80 10.47 -0.34
N MET A 27 -5.91 9.78 -0.57
CA MET A 27 -6.25 9.21 -1.86
C MET A 27 -7.18 10.11 -2.66
N ALA A 28 -7.03 10.09 -3.98
CA ALA A 28 -7.98 10.74 -4.86
C ALA A 28 -9.31 9.99 -4.81
N GLU A 29 -10.41 10.67 -5.15
CA GLU A 29 -11.73 10.04 -5.17
C GLU A 29 -11.79 8.84 -6.11
N ASP A 30 -11.08 8.92 -7.22
CA ASP A 30 -11.05 7.88 -8.26
C ASP A 30 -9.78 7.04 -8.19
N ILE A 31 -9.21 6.88 -6.99
CA ILE A 31 -8.00 6.06 -6.78
C ILE A 31 -8.14 4.71 -7.48
N GLU A 32 -7.07 4.29 -8.13
CA GLU A 32 -6.96 2.94 -8.68
C GLU A 32 -5.98 2.14 -7.86
N VAL A 33 -6.38 0.94 -7.42
CA VAL A 33 -5.53 0.08 -6.60
C VAL A 33 -5.42 -1.28 -7.27
N ARG A 34 -4.20 -1.75 -7.47
CA ARG A 34 -3.93 -3.05 -8.08
C ARG A 34 -3.25 -3.97 -7.06
N PRO A 35 -3.94 -4.99 -6.58
CA PRO A 35 -3.32 -6.00 -5.72
C PRO A 35 -2.32 -6.85 -6.52
N ASP A 36 -1.43 -7.52 -5.80
CA ASP A 36 -0.46 -8.40 -6.45
C ASP A 36 -1.18 -9.62 -7.05
N ALA A 37 -1.14 -9.73 -8.38
CA ALA A 37 -1.81 -10.81 -9.10
C ALA A 37 -1.22 -12.18 -8.79
N SER A 38 0.03 -12.27 -8.35
CA SER A 38 0.64 -13.55 -7.99
C SER A 38 0.06 -14.12 -6.69
N VAL A 39 -0.50 -13.26 -5.84
CA VAL A 39 -1.11 -13.64 -4.57
C VAL A 39 -2.63 -13.65 -4.66
N PHE A 40 -3.18 -12.70 -5.41
CA PHE A 40 -4.62 -12.56 -5.59
C PHE A 40 -4.98 -12.62 -7.08
N PRO A 41 -4.82 -13.79 -7.73
CA PRO A 41 -4.93 -13.87 -9.19
C PRO A 41 -6.31 -13.53 -9.74
N GLU A 42 -7.35 -13.65 -8.93
CA GLU A 42 -8.70 -13.31 -9.36
C GLU A 42 -9.12 -11.91 -8.97
N ALA A 43 -8.29 -11.19 -8.23
CA ALA A 43 -8.62 -9.84 -7.81
C ALA A 43 -8.53 -8.90 -8.99
N LYS A 44 -9.55 -8.09 -9.17
CA LYS A 44 -9.57 -7.02 -10.17
C LYS A 44 -9.06 -5.75 -9.53
N PRO A 45 -8.55 -4.81 -10.31
CA PRO A 45 -8.21 -3.51 -9.76
C PRO A 45 -9.43 -2.86 -9.12
N PHE A 46 -9.22 -2.21 -7.99
CA PHE A 46 -10.26 -1.45 -7.33
C PHE A 46 -10.26 -0.03 -7.86
N ARG A 47 -11.44 0.55 -7.98
CA ARG A 47 -11.56 1.96 -8.37
C ARG A 47 -12.41 2.69 -7.37
N GLY A 48 -11.89 3.83 -6.93
CA GLY A 48 -12.59 4.69 -5.99
C GLY A 48 -12.35 4.31 -4.54
N ARG A 49 -12.54 5.30 -3.68
CA ARG A 49 -12.31 5.13 -2.24
C ARG A 49 -13.22 4.09 -1.62
N ASP A 50 -14.45 3.96 -2.08
CA ASP A 50 -15.40 3.03 -1.48
C ASP A 50 -15.00 1.58 -1.70
N GLU A 51 -14.54 1.24 -2.91
CA GLU A 51 -14.05 -0.11 -3.17
C GLU A 51 -12.79 -0.40 -2.37
N PHE A 52 -11.89 0.56 -2.29
CA PHE A 52 -10.67 0.40 -1.52
C PHE A 52 -10.97 0.26 -0.03
N ARG A 53 -11.92 1.04 0.47
CA ARG A 53 -12.36 0.95 1.88
C ARG A 53 -12.86 -0.45 2.21
N ARG A 54 -13.66 -1.03 1.33
CA ARG A 54 -14.16 -2.40 1.51
C ARG A 54 -13.04 -3.42 1.54
N PHE A 55 -12.08 -3.27 0.63
CA PHE A 55 -10.92 -4.16 0.60
C PHE A 55 -10.10 -4.07 1.89
N LEU A 56 -9.85 -2.86 2.37
CA LEU A 56 -9.13 -2.66 3.63
C LEU A 56 -9.88 -3.26 4.82
N ALA A 57 -11.19 -3.15 4.82
CA ALA A 57 -12.00 -3.74 5.88
C ALA A 57 -11.93 -5.27 5.87
N GLU A 58 -11.92 -5.89 4.69
CA GLU A 58 -11.77 -7.33 4.56
C GLU A 58 -10.42 -7.81 5.09
N ILE A 59 -9.37 -7.08 4.76
CA ILE A 59 -8.03 -7.39 5.30
C ILE A 59 -8.04 -7.28 6.82
N ASP A 60 -8.64 -6.22 7.34
CA ASP A 60 -8.68 -5.95 8.77
C ASP A 60 -9.40 -7.06 9.55
N GLU A 61 -10.42 -7.66 8.96
CA GLU A 61 -11.15 -8.76 9.58
C GLU A 61 -10.27 -9.99 9.83
N GLY A 62 -9.24 -10.19 9.02
CA GLY A 62 -8.35 -11.32 9.15
C GLY A 62 -7.32 -11.20 10.26
N TRP A 63 -7.15 -10.01 10.84
CA TRP A 63 -6.10 -9.74 11.82
C TRP A 63 -6.66 -9.27 13.13
N GLU A 64 -5.98 -9.64 14.22
CA GLU A 64 -6.31 -9.12 15.55
C GLU A 64 -5.75 -7.71 15.70
N GLY A 65 -6.62 -6.79 16.08
CA GLY A 65 -6.31 -5.43 16.58
C GLY A 65 -5.11 -4.75 15.95
N GLY A 66 -4.71 -3.66 16.30
CA GLY A 66 -3.78 -2.72 15.76
C GLY A 66 -2.34 -3.10 15.37
N ASP A 67 -1.98 -4.36 15.28
CA ASP A 67 -0.59 -4.76 15.02
C ASP A 67 -0.23 -4.96 13.54
N LYS A 68 -1.13 -4.64 12.65
CA LYS A 68 -0.97 -5.06 11.26
C LYS A 68 -0.01 -4.24 10.42
N LEU A 69 0.64 -3.24 11.01
CA LEU A 69 1.37 -2.44 10.12
C LEU A 69 2.58 -1.93 10.51
N GLY A 70 3.02 -1.73 9.56
CA GLY A 70 3.67 -1.17 8.57
C GLY A 70 4.81 -0.39 9.08
N ILE A 71 5.98 -1.07 9.29
CA ILE A 71 7.21 -0.32 9.53
C ILE A 71 7.78 -0.08 8.15
N ILE A 72 7.93 1.19 7.77
CA ILE A 72 8.54 1.55 6.50
C ILE A 72 10.02 1.23 6.56
N ARG A 73 10.47 0.34 5.68
CA ARG A 73 11.89 0.00 5.57
C ARG A 73 12.60 0.87 4.57
N GLU A 74 11.92 1.17 3.45
CA GLU A 74 12.47 2.01 2.41
C GLU A 74 11.35 2.81 1.78
N VAL A 75 11.64 4.06 1.44
CA VAL A 75 10.76 4.89 0.62
C VAL A 75 11.64 5.78 -0.24
N PHE A 76 11.40 5.79 -1.54
CA PHE A 76 12.22 6.59 -2.45
C PHE A 76 11.45 6.89 -3.73
N ALA A 77 11.87 7.94 -4.41
CA ALA A 77 11.26 8.35 -5.68
C ALA A 77 11.97 7.69 -6.86
N VAL A 78 11.17 7.28 -7.85
CA VAL A 78 11.67 6.80 -9.14
C VAL A 78 10.90 7.59 -10.20
N GLY A 79 11.52 8.63 -10.75
CA GLY A 79 10.82 9.55 -11.65
C GLY A 79 9.64 10.20 -10.94
N ASP A 80 8.46 10.07 -11.51
CA ASP A 80 7.23 10.63 -10.95
C ASP A 80 6.52 9.70 -9.97
N ARG A 81 7.14 8.58 -9.64
CA ARG A 81 6.56 7.56 -8.77
C ARG A 81 7.32 7.45 -7.47
N VAL A 82 6.65 6.93 -6.45
CA VAL A 82 7.28 6.63 -5.17
C VAL A 82 7.14 5.14 -4.91
N VAL A 83 8.23 4.52 -4.49
CA VAL A 83 8.26 3.10 -4.15
C VAL A 83 8.47 2.97 -2.65
N THR A 84 7.69 2.11 -2.01
CA THR A 84 7.89 1.78 -0.61
C THR A 84 8.16 0.30 -0.44
N ARG A 85 8.89 -0.03 0.61
CA ARG A 85 8.97 -1.39 1.11
C ARG A 85 8.66 -1.33 2.59
N THR A 86 7.63 -2.07 3.01
CA THR A 86 7.18 -2.07 4.39
C THR A 86 7.12 -3.50 4.91
N ASP A 87 7.30 -3.65 6.22
CA ASP A 87 6.93 -4.88 6.89
C ASP A 87 5.43 -4.80 7.17
N TRP A 88 4.69 -5.79 6.73
CA TRP A 88 3.24 -5.80 6.82
C TRP A 88 2.76 -7.13 7.37
N GLY A 89 1.73 -7.08 8.16
CA GLY A 89 1.15 -8.28 8.73
C GLY A 89 0.64 -8.05 10.13
N GLY A 90 0.50 -9.11 10.87
CA GLY A 90 0.01 -9.08 12.23
C GLY A 90 -0.36 -10.48 12.68
N ARG A 91 -1.19 -10.57 13.71
CA ARG A 91 -1.65 -11.86 14.21
C ARG A 91 -2.96 -12.23 13.52
N GLY A 92 -2.98 -13.42 12.91
CA GLY A 92 -4.20 -13.92 12.29
C GLY A 92 -5.27 -14.20 13.33
N ARG A 93 -6.47 -13.71 13.08
CA ARG A 93 -7.57 -13.83 14.04
C ARG A 93 -7.96 -15.29 14.27
N ALA A 94 -7.99 -16.08 13.20
CA ALA A 94 -8.38 -17.48 13.29
C ALA A 94 -7.25 -18.39 13.77
N SER A 95 -6.01 -18.12 13.33
CA SER A 95 -4.87 -18.98 13.59
C SER A 95 -4.09 -18.62 14.85
N GLY A 96 -4.15 -17.36 15.27
CA GLY A 96 -3.31 -16.83 16.35
C GLY A 96 -1.84 -16.73 15.99
N ILE A 97 -1.49 -16.97 14.72
CA ILE A 97 -0.11 -16.93 14.26
C ILE A 97 0.26 -15.50 13.88
N ASP A 98 1.43 -15.07 14.32
CA ASP A 98 1.96 -13.76 13.96
C ASP A 98 2.69 -13.88 12.63
N LEU A 99 2.14 -13.27 11.59
CA LEU A 99 2.69 -13.31 10.23
C LEU A 99 3.13 -11.92 9.82
N ARG A 100 4.37 -11.84 9.35
CA ARG A 100 4.94 -10.60 8.83
C ARG A 100 5.55 -10.86 7.47
N SER A 101 5.25 -9.99 6.52
CA SER A 101 5.76 -10.08 5.17
C SER A 101 6.30 -8.75 4.72
N SER A 102 7.25 -8.79 3.80
CA SER A 102 7.67 -7.57 3.11
C SER A 102 6.66 -7.29 2.02
N LEU A 103 6.15 -6.07 1.99
CA LEU A 103 5.21 -5.62 0.99
C LEU A 103 5.76 -4.37 0.34
N SER A 104 5.86 -4.40 -0.99
CA SER A 104 6.29 -3.24 -1.76
C SER A 104 5.08 -2.63 -2.46
N ALA A 105 5.12 -1.32 -2.64
CA ALA A 105 4.06 -0.62 -3.33
C ALA A 105 4.65 0.47 -4.22
N VAL A 106 4.00 0.69 -5.34
CA VAL A 106 4.34 1.77 -6.27
C VAL A 106 3.18 2.75 -6.28
N PHE A 107 3.46 4.00 -5.96
CA PHE A 107 2.47 5.05 -5.85
C PHE A 107 2.64 6.07 -6.96
N ASP A 108 1.55 6.38 -7.65
CA ASP A 108 1.49 7.51 -8.58
C ASP A 108 0.77 8.66 -7.88
N ILE A 109 1.32 9.86 -7.99
CA ILE A 109 0.82 11.03 -7.29
C ILE A 109 0.53 12.14 -8.30
N ARG A 110 -0.59 12.82 -8.09
CA ARG A 110 -0.96 14.00 -8.88
C ARG A 110 -1.67 15.00 -7.98
N ASP A 111 -1.25 16.26 -8.06
CA ASP A 111 -1.87 17.36 -7.34
C ASP A 111 -1.99 17.12 -5.84
N GLY A 112 -0.95 16.53 -5.25
CA GLY A 112 -0.90 16.30 -3.82
C GLY A 112 -1.76 15.14 -3.34
N GLN A 113 -2.25 14.30 -4.26
CA GLN A 113 -3.04 13.14 -3.91
C GLN A 113 -2.48 11.87 -4.56
N ILE A 114 -2.66 10.74 -3.90
CA ILE A 114 -2.31 9.45 -4.47
C ILE A 114 -3.42 9.03 -5.40
N ILE A 115 -3.08 8.80 -6.67
CA ILE A 115 -4.07 8.45 -7.70
C ILE A 115 -4.03 6.99 -8.10
N ARG A 116 -2.95 6.29 -7.78
CA ARG A 116 -2.81 4.88 -8.13
C ARG A 116 -1.82 4.21 -7.20
N ILE A 117 -2.12 2.97 -6.81
CA ILE A 117 -1.24 2.15 -6.00
C ILE A 117 -1.18 0.76 -6.63
N GLU A 118 0.03 0.24 -6.80
CA GLU A 118 0.23 -1.16 -7.20
C GLU A 118 1.00 -1.84 -6.08
N PHE A 119 0.48 -2.98 -5.61
CA PHE A 119 1.11 -3.73 -4.53
C PHE A 119 1.85 -4.94 -5.08
N TYR A 120 3.01 -5.23 -4.52
CA TYR A 120 3.84 -6.36 -4.89
C TYR A 120 4.45 -6.99 -3.65
N PHE A 121 4.36 -8.31 -3.55
CA PHE A 121 5.08 -9.02 -2.49
C PHE A 121 6.53 -9.28 -2.89
N ASP A 122 6.84 -9.17 -4.17
CA ASP A 122 8.22 -9.26 -4.68
C ASP A 122 8.74 -7.85 -4.95
N HIS A 123 9.76 -7.45 -4.19
CA HIS A 123 10.32 -6.10 -4.30
C HIS A 123 10.94 -5.83 -5.67
N ALA A 124 11.56 -6.85 -6.29
CA ALA A 124 12.12 -6.69 -7.63
C ALA A 124 11.05 -6.38 -8.67
N GLU A 125 9.87 -7.00 -8.57
CA GLU A 125 8.75 -6.70 -9.44
C GLU A 125 8.26 -5.26 -9.26
N ALA A 126 8.24 -4.77 -8.01
CA ALA A 126 7.85 -3.39 -7.74
C ALA A 126 8.83 -2.41 -8.38
N LEU A 127 10.12 -2.70 -8.32
CA LEU A 127 11.14 -1.84 -8.93
C LEU A 127 10.99 -1.81 -10.44
N GLU A 128 10.74 -2.95 -11.07
CA GLU A 128 10.48 -3.00 -12.50
C GLU A 128 9.25 -2.21 -12.89
N ALA A 129 8.17 -2.34 -12.13
CA ALA A 129 6.94 -1.62 -12.39
C ALA A 129 7.13 -0.10 -12.28
N ALA A 130 8.01 0.33 -11.39
CA ALA A 130 8.33 1.75 -11.23
C ALA A 130 9.25 2.28 -12.33
N GLY A 131 9.86 1.39 -13.12
CA GLY A 131 10.77 1.78 -14.18
C GLY A 131 12.24 1.71 -13.80
N LEU A 132 12.56 1.18 -12.63
CA LEU A 132 13.95 1.02 -12.21
C LEU A 132 14.43 -0.34 -12.64
N ARG A 133 15.47 -0.35 -13.48
CA ARG A 133 16.08 -1.59 -13.95
C ARG A 133 17.52 -1.67 -13.48
N GLU A 134 17.90 -2.85 -13.13
CA GLU A 134 19.29 -3.11 -12.83
C GLU A 134 20.07 -3.51 -14.04
#